data_8c08273921436fc56e824ec9060d66e8
#
_entry.id   8c08273921436fc56e824ec9060d66e8
#
_cell.length_a   1.000
_cell.length_b   1.000
_cell.length_c   1.000
_cell.angle_alpha   90.00
_cell.angle_beta   90.00
_cell.angle_gamma   90.00
#
_symmetry.space_group_name_H-M   'P 1'
#
loop_
_entity.id
_entity.type
_entity.pdbx_description
1 polymer ?
#
loop_
_entity_poly.entity_id
_entity_poly.type
_entity_poly.pdbx_seq_one_letter_code
_entity_poly.pdbx_strand_id
1 'polypeptide(L)'
;GSNLAEPRQQLHSALQAIGALPHCQLLGVSSFYLSDPLGPADQPPYLNAVAELDCALAPLELLDALQAIERDQGRVRKAERWGPRTLDLDILLFGQRLIDEPRLQVPHYHLHARAFVLYPLAELAPQLTLADGRQLSALLAACPFTGLQRLTPDDTNNSLA
;
A
#
# COMPACT_ATOMS: atom_id res chain seq x y z
N GLY A 1 -0.81 2.10 3.62
CA GLY A 1 -2.05 2.17 4.39
C GLY A 1 -1.92 2.91 5.70
N SER A 2 -3.01 3.37 6.20
CA SER A 2 -3.06 4.14 7.42
C SER A 2 -4.40 3.96 8.13
N ASN A 3 -4.41 3.98 9.46
CA ASN A 3 -5.66 4.00 10.20
C ASN A 3 -5.65 4.95 11.39
N LEU A 4 -4.69 5.88 11.43
CA LEU A 4 -4.63 6.84 12.50
C LEU A 4 -4.40 8.21 11.97
N ALA A 5 -4.77 9.21 12.76
CA ALA A 5 -4.38 10.59 12.46
C ALA A 5 -4.76 11.07 11.07
N GLU A 6 -5.99 11.04 10.73
CA GLU A 6 -6.46 11.51 9.44
C GLU A 6 -5.85 10.70 8.29
N PRO A 7 -6.29 9.46 8.13
CA PRO A 7 -5.68 8.55 7.16
C PRO A 7 -5.63 9.08 5.73
N ARG A 8 -6.63 9.83 5.28
CA ARG A 8 -6.59 10.37 3.92
C ARG A 8 -5.44 11.33 3.74
N GLN A 9 -5.22 12.19 4.72
CA GLN A 9 -4.13 13.14 4.64
C GLN A 9 -2.79 12.41 4.73
N GLN A 10 -2.70 11.37 5.53
CA GLN A 10 -1.48 10.58 5.62
C GLN A 10 -1.16 9.94 4.27
N LEU A 11 -2.14 9.39 3.58
CA LEU A 11 -1.92 8.80 2.27
C LEU A 11 -1.55 9.86 1.22
N HIS A 12 -2.22 11.00 1.22
CA HIS A 12 -1.87 12.06 0.27
C HIS A 12 -0.46 12.58 0.51
N SER A 13 -0.06 12.76 1.76
CA SER A 13 1.30 13.20 2.09
C SER A 13 2.33 12.16 1.68
N ALA A 14 2.02 10.89 1.88
CA ALA A 14 2.91 9.81 1.48
C ALA A 14 3.07 9.78 -0.04
N LEU A 15 1.98 9.96 -0.78
CA LEU A 15 2.06 9.96 -2.24
C LEU A 15 2.87 11.15 -2.76
N GLN A 16 2.76 12.30 -2.11
CA GLN A 16 3.59 13.43 -2.48
C GLN A 16 5.06 13.14 -2.21
N ALA A 17 5.38 12.55 -1.07
CA ALA A 17 6.75 12.22 -0.72
C ALA A 17 7.33 11.16 -1.68
N ILE A 18 6.54 10.15 -2.04
CA ILE A 18 6.95 9.14 -3.00
C ILE A 18 7.20 9.77 -4.37
N GLY A 19 6.31 10.65 -4.82
CA GLY A 19 6.48 11.31 -6.11
C GLY A 19 7.67 12.25 -6.16
N ALA A 20 8.17 12.67 -5.00
CA ALA A 20 9.34 13.53 -4.93
C ALA A 20 10.65 12.78 -4.75
N LEU A 21 10.62 11.44 -4.66
CA LEU A 21 11.85 10.68 -4.46
C LEU A 21 12.76 10.81 -5.68
N PRO A 22 14.06 11.06 -5.47
CA PRO A 22 14.99 11.07 -6.57
C PRO A 22 15.02 9.72 -7.26
N HIS A 23 15.18 9.70 -8.55
CA HIS A 23 15.27 8.49 -9.35
C HIS A 23 13.99 7.67 -9.40
N CYS A 24 12.87 8.22 -8.96
CA CYS A 24 11.58 7.55 -9.05
C CYS A 24 10.56 8.50 -9.67
N GLN A 25 9.60 7.92 -10.38
CA GLN A 25 8.49 8.68 -10.94
C GLN A 25 7.20 7.97 -10.59
N LEU A 26 6.25 8.69 -10.05
CA LEU A 26 4.94 8.13 -9.73
C LEU A 26 4.12 8.07 -11.02
N LEU A 27 3.74 6.87 -11.43
CA LEU A 27 3.01 6.66 -12.68
C LEU A 27 1.51 6.59 -12.50
N GLY A 28 1.06 6.08 -11.39
CA GLY A 28 -0.37 5.96 -11.15
C GLY A 28 -0.68 5.61 -9.73
N VAL A 29 -1.91 5.87 -9.32
CA VAL A 29 -2.40 5.56 -7.98
C VAL A 29 -3.80 5.00 -8.11
N SER A 30 -4.10 3.95 -7.37
CA SER A 30 -5.43 3.37 -7.36
C SER A 30 -6.41 4.28 -6.61
N SER A 31 -7.68 3.92 -6.63
CA SER A 31 -8.65 4.49 -5.70
C SER A 31 -8.24 4.14 -4.28
N PHE A 32 -8.74 4.89 -3.31
CA PHE A 32 -8.53 4.55 -1.91
C PHE A 32 -9.62 3.56 -1.49
N TYR A 33 -9.23 2.61 -0.66
CA TYR A 33 -10.14 1.59 -0.16
C TYR A 33 -10.16 1.60 1.35
N LEU A 34 -11.35 1.56 1.92
CA LEU A 34 -11.54 1.52 3.36
C LEU A 34 -11.81 0.07 3.75
N SER A 35 -11.06 -0.46 4.66
CA SER A 35 -11.24 -1.85 5.10
C SER A 35 -11.49 -1.92 6.59
N ASP A 36 -12.25 -2.95 6.97
CA ASP A 36 -12.51 -3.19 8.38
C ASP A 36 -11.22 -3.58 9.08
N PRO A 37 -11.08 -3.22 10.35
CA PRO A 37 -9.87 -3.57 11.07
C PRO A 37 -9.74 -5.07 11.26
N LEU A 38 -8.50 -5.56 11.21
CA LEU A 38 -8.24 -6.95 11.41
C LEU A 38 -7.85 -7.12 12.84
N GLY A 39 -8.43 -7.00 13.74
CA GLY A 39 -8.01 -7.13 15.12
C GLY A 39 -9.10 -6.64 16.04
N PRO A 40 -8.76 -6.04 17.15
CA PRO A 40 -9.78 -5.59 18.07
C PRO A 40 -10.79 -4.67 17.39
N ALA A 41 -12.03 -4.86 17.70
CA ALA A 41 -13.10 -4.13 17.04
C ALA A 41 -13.06 -2.64 17.30
N ASP A 42 -12.33 -2.19 18.30
CA ASP A 42 -12.26 -0.79 18.62
C ASP A 42 -11.21 -0.04 17.82
N GLN A 43 -10.49 -0.71 16.93
CA GLN A 43 -9.54 0.00 16.10
C GLN A 43 -10.23 0.67 14.93
N PRO A 44 -9.75 1.84 14.49
CA PRO A 44 -10.32 2.49 13.31
C PRO A 44 -10.09 1.65 12.06
N PRO A 45 -10.93 1.80 11.06
CA PRO A 45 -10.70 1.12 9.79
C PRO A 45 -9.43 1.62 9.13
N TYR A 46 -8.83 0.76 8.29
CA TYR A 46 -7.64 1.12 7.53
C TYR A 46 -8.03 1.71 6.18
N LEU A 47 -7.27 2.69 5.75
CA LEU A 47 -7.39 3.24 4.42
C LEU A 47 -6.16 2.84 3.62
N ASN A 48 -6.35 2.22 2.47
CA ASN A 48 -5.26 1.68 1.67
C ASN A 48 -5.38 2.09 0.21
N ALA A 49 -4.24 2.15 -0.46
CA ALA A 49 -4.18 2.35 -1.91
C ALA A 49 -2.91 1.68 -2.42
N VAL A 50 -2.82 1.51 -3.73
CA VAL A 50 -1.62 0.99 -4.37
C VAL A 50 -1.11 2.06 -5.34
N ALA A 51 0.19 2.26 -5.36
CA ALA A 51 0.83 3.19 -6.27
C ALA A 51 1.79 2.45 -7.18
N GLU A 52 1.90 2.92 -8.40
CA GLU A 52 2.83 2.39 -9.39
C GLU A 52 3.93 3.40 -9.62
N LEU A 53 5.18 2.93 -9.58
CA LEU A 53 6.34 3.78 -9.75
C LEU A 53 7.23 3.26 -10.87
N ASP A 54 7.89 4.18 -11.56
CA ASP A 54 9.03 3.84 -12.39
C ASP A 54 10.25 4.24 -11.56
N CYS A 55 11.03 3.27 -11.12
CA CYS A 55 12.06 3.52 -10.13
C CYS A 55 13.40 2.99 -10.56
N ALA A 56 14.40 3.85 -10.57
CA ALA A 56 15.78 3.45 -10.92
C ALA A 56 16.58 3.00 -9.71
N LEU A 57 16.02 3.06 -8.51
CA LEU A 57 16.70 2.59 -7.31
C LEU A 57 16.69 1.06 -7.24
N ALA A 58 17.70 0.49 -6.60
CA ALA A 58 17.67 -0.93 -6.28
C ALA A 58 16.56 -1.20 -5.25
N PRO A 59 16.06 -2.43 -5.15
CA PRO A 59 14.95 -2.74 -4.25
C PRO A 59 15.17 -2.34 -2.79
N LEU A 60 16.35 -2.61 -2.24
CA LEU A 60 16.60 -2.25 -0.85
C LEU A 60 16.78 -0.74 -0.67
N GLU A 61 17.26 -0.05 -1.70
CA GLU A 61 17.35 1.40 -1.66
C GLU A 61 15.97 2.01 -1.64
N LEU A 62 15.05 1.46 -2.44
CA LEU A 62 13.66 1.92 -2.41
C LEU A 62 13.04 1.64 -1.05
N LEU A 63 13.28 0.47 -0.48
CA LEU A 63 12.77 0.12 0.83
C LEU A 63 13.25 1.13 1.88
N ASP A 64 14.53 1.48 1.86
CA ASP A 64 15.08 2.46 2.79
C ASP A 64 14.40 3.82 2.62
N ALA A 65 14.15 4.24 1.39
CA ALA A 65 13.49 5.52 1.12
C ALA A 65 12.04 5.51 1.64
N LEU A 66 11.33 4.40 1.45
CA LEU A 66 9.95 4.30 1.94
C LEU A 66 9.90 4.28 3.47
N GLN A 67 10.85 3.61 4.10
CA GLN A 67 10.91 3.61 5.56
C GLN A 67 11.24 4.99 6.11
N ALA A 68 12.04 5.78 5.39
CA ALA A 68 12.30 7.16 5.79
C ALA A 68 11.01 7.99 5.74
N ILE A 69 10.18 7.79 4.71
CA ILE A 69 8.90 8.48 4.62
C ILE A 69 8.00 8.09 5.78
N GLU A 70 7.95 6.81 6.13
CA GLU A 70 7.16 6.36 7.28
C GLU A 70 7.59 7.06 8.56
N ARG A 71 8.90 7.15 8.79
CA ARG A 71 9.42 7.82 9.98
C ARG A 71 9.07 9.30 9.99
N ASP A 72 9.22 9.95 8.85
CA ASP A 72 8.95 11.38 8.75
C ASP A 72 7.49 11.69 8.99
N GLN A 73 6.60 10.77 8.71
CA GLN A 73 5.18 10.98 8.91
C GLN A 73 4.65 10.42 10.22
N GLY A 74 5.52 10.20 11.18
CA GLY A 74 5.04 9.95 12.50
C GLY A 74 5.30 8.61 13.13
N ARG A 75 5.91 7.66 12.35
CA ARG A 75 6.19 6.43 12.97
C ARG A 75 7.13 6.59 14.09
N VAL A 76 7.76 7.71 14.17
CA VAL A 76 8.70 7.93 15.14
C VAL A 76 8.12 8.07 16.45
N ARG A 77 6.83 8.39 16.59
CA ARG A 77 6.31 8.67 17.72
C ARG A 77 6.23 7.56 18.53
N LYS A 78 6.82 7.15 19.25
CA LYS A 78 6.83 6.12 20.05
C LYS A 78 5.61 5.55 20.22
N ALA A 79 5.04 5.25 19.42
CA ALA A 79 3.87 4.66 19.47
C ALA A 79 4.02 3.34 20.10
N GLU A 80 3.00 2.70 20.53
CA GLU A 80 3.11 1.47 21.09
C GLU A 80 3.45 0.47 20.09
N ARG A 81 4.26 -0.52 20.43
CA ARG A 81 4.65 -1.49 19.55
C ARG A 81 3.55 -2.17 18.87
N TRP A 82 2.46 -2.49 19.51
CA TRP A 82 1.35 -3.23 18.94
C TRP A 82 0.16 -2.35 18.60
N GLY A 83 0.34 -1.06 18.64
CA GLY A 83 -0.73 -0.13 18.34
C GLY A 83 -0.95 0.08 16.86
N PRO A 84 -2.00 0.79 16.49
CA PRO A 84 -2.26 1.15 15.09
C PRO A 84 -1.13 2.00 14.52
N ARG A 85 -0.97 1.97 13.21
CA ARG A 85 0.11 2.70 12.57
C ARG A 85 -0.38 3.89 11.81
N THR A 86 0.39 5.00 11.85
CA THR A 86 0.01 6.17 11.09
C THR A 86 0.21 5.93 9.61
N LEU A 87 1.19 5.17 9.22
CA LEU A 87 1.49 4.93 7.81
C LEU A 87 2.33 3.67 7.65
N ASP A 88 1.91 2.80 6.72
CA ASP A 88 2.69 1.65 6.30
C ASP A 88 2.89 1.72 4.79
N LEU A 89 4.13 1.62 4.34
CA LEU A 89 4.48 1.60 2.93
C LEU A 89 5.20 0.28 2.61
N ASP A 90 4.53 -0.59 1.86
CA ASP A 90 5.06 -1.90 1.55
C ASP A 90 5.35 -2.01 0.06
N ILE A 91 6.43 -2.68 -0.30
CA ILE A 91 6.72 -2.99 -1.69
C ILE A 91 6.00 -4.30 -2.01
N LEU A 92 5.05 -4.25 -2.92
CA LEU A 92 4.29 -5.43 -3.32
C LEU A 92 5.00 -6.21 -4.41
N LEU A 93 5.49 -5.51 -5.40
CA LEU A 93 6.13 -6.07 -6.58
C LEU A 93 7.28 -5.17 -6.99
N PHE A 94 8.27 -5.73 -7.65
CA PHE A 94 9.37 -4.95 -8.19
C PHE A 94 9.69 -5.50 -9.58
N GLY A 95 8.97 -5.01 -10.58
CA GLY A 95 9.05 -5.55 -11.92
C GLY A 95 8.70 -7.03 -11.93
N GLN A 96 9.48 -7.82 -12.59
CA GLN A 96 9.31 -9.27 -12.61
C GLN A 96 10.36 -9.97 -11.75
N ARG A 97 10.85 -9.30 -10.72
CA ARG A 97 11.87 -9.88 -9.85
C ARG A 97 11.25 -10.70 -8.75
N LEU A 98 11.94 -11.77 -8.39
CA LEU A 98 11.64 -12.57 -7.21
C LEU A 98 12.73 -12.25 -6.21
N ILE A 99 12.37 -11.73 -5.05
CA ILE A 99 13.31 -11.35 -4.01
C ILE A 99 12.95 -12.07 -2.73
N ASP A 100 13.94 -12.71 -2.12
CA ASP A 100 13.72 -13.41 -0.87
C ASP A 100 14.91 -13.11 0.03
N GLU A 101 14.84 -11.98 0.71
CA GLU A 101 15.91 -11.52 1.61
C GLU A 101 15.31 -11.21 2.97
N PRO A 102 16.12 -11.17 4.02
CA PRO A 102 15.59 -10.92 5.37
C PRO A 102 14.77 -9.64 5.50
N ARG A 103 15.13 -8.60 4.76
CA ARG A 103 14.43 -7.32 4.84
C ARG A 103 13.32 -7.17 3.82
N LEU A 104 13.29 -7.97 2.77
CA LEU A 104 12.37 -7.75 1.67
C LEU A 104 12.00 -9.04 0.95
N GLN A 105 10.71 -9.31 0.86
CA GLN A 105 10.22 -10.44 0.09
C GLN A 105 9.28 -9.92 -0.98
N VAL A 106 9.57 -10.23 -2.24
CA VAL A 106 8.77 -9.80 -3.39
C VAL A 106 8.51 -11.00 -4.29
N PRO A 107 7.29 -11.28 -4.68
CA PRO A 107 6.05 -10.57 -4.34
C PRO A 107 5.79 -10.58 -2.83
N HIS A 108 5.09 -9.58 -2.35
CA HIS A 108 4.80 -9.45 -0.92
C HIS A 108 4.14 -10.73 -0.41
N TYR A 109 4.59 -11.21 0.75
CA TYR A 109 4.16 -12.50 1.28
C TYR A 109 2.64 -12.63 1.41
N HIS A 110 1.96 -11.60 1.82
CA HIS A 110 0.51 -11.68 2.03
C HIS A 110 -0.32 -11.16 0.86
N LEU A 111 0.30 -10.86 -0.26
CA LEU A 111 -0.40 -10.25 -1.38
C LEU A 111 -1.63 -11.05 -1.81
N HIS A 112 -1.51 -12.35 -1.88
CA HIS A 112 -2.56 -13.21 -2.40
C HIS A 112 -3.81 -13.31 -1.51
N ALA A 113 -3.69 -12.91 -0.26
CA ALA A 113 -4.76 -13.09 0.70
C ALA A 113 -5.42 -11.79 1.13
N ARG A 114 -5.00 -10.65 0.59
CA ARG A 114 -5.49 -9.36 1.07
C ARG A 114 -6.28 -8.63 0.00
N ALA A 115 -7.59 -8.58 0.16
CA ALA A 115 -8.46 -7.86 -0.79
C ALA A 115 -8.03 -6.40 -0.92
N PHE A 116 -7.60 -5.76 0.19
CA PHE A 116 -7.19 -4.36 0.15
C PHE A 116 -5.85 -4.14 -0.57
N VAL A 117 -5.23 -5.20 -1.06
CA VAL A 117 -4.06 -5.13 -1.94
C VAL A 117 -4.47 -5.52 -3.35
N LEU A 118 -5.19 -6.63 -3.49
CA LEU A 118 -5.52 -7.18 -4.80
C LEU A 118 -6.45 -6.29 -5.63
N TYR A 119 -7.48 -5.74 -5.00
CA TYR A 119 -8.45 -4.93 -5.75
C TYR A 119 -7.85 -3.58 -6.19
N PRO A 120 -7.11 -2.86 -5.34
CA PRO A 120 -6.43 -1.66 -5.83
C PRO A 120 -5.37 -1.97 -6.88
N LEU A 121 -4.63 -3.08 -6.74
CA LEU A 121 -3.62 -3.46 -7.71
C LEU A 121 -4.26 -3.72 -9.07
N ALA A 122 -5.42 -4.34 -9.10
CA ALA A 122 -6.12 -4.62 -10.33
C ALA A 122 -6.57 -3.38 -11.07
N GLU A 123 -6.76 -2.26 -10.38
CA GLU A 123 -7.08 -1.00 -11.06
C GLU A 123 -5.91 -0.54 -11.91
N LEU A 124 -4.69 -0.78 -11.45
CA LEU A 124 -3.49 -0.32 -12.15
C LEU A 124 -3.00 -1.33 -13.17
N ALA A 125 -3.18 -2.61 -12.93
CA ALA A 125 -2.64 -3.66 -13.78
C ALA A 125 -3.57 -4.88 -13.83
N PRO A 126 -4.73 -4.77 -14.45
CA PRO A 126 -5.74 -5.83 -14.43
C PRO A 126 -5.28 -7.13 -15.09
N GLN A 127 -4.31 -7.07 -15.97
CA GLN A 127 -3.85 -8.25 -16.70
C GLN A 127 -2.51 -8.76 -16.22
N LEU A 128 -2.12 -8.37 -15.04
CA LEU A 128 -0.81 -8.69 -14.50
C LEU A 128 -0.62 -10.18 -14.24
N THR A 129 0.54 -10.70 -14.65
CA THR A 129 1.02 -12.00 -14.20
C THR A 129 2.22 -11.73 -13.32
N LEU A 130 2.20 -12.25 -12.10
CA LEU A 130 3.29 -12.04 -11.17
C LEU A 130 4.52 -12.81 -11.61
N ALA A 131 5.67 -12.42 -11.08
CA ALA A 131 6.94 -13.07 -11.43
C ALA A 131 6.96 -14.56 -11.11
N ASP A 132 6.16 -14.99 -10.14
CA ASP A 132 6.06 -16.40 -9.77
C ASP A 132 5.01 -17.16 -10.60
N GLY A 133 4.44 -16.53 -11.61
CA GLY A 133 3.48 -17.19 -12.51
C GLY A 133 2.03 -17.07 -12.11
N ARG A 134 1.71 -16.55 -10.93
CA ARG A 134 0.31 -16.39 -10.54
C ARG A 134 -0.32 -15.25 -11.33
N GLN A 135 -1.56 -15.44 -11.76
CA GLN A 135 -2.28 -14.39 -12.48
C GLN A 135 -3.13 -13.60 -11.50
N LEU A 136 -3.09 -12.28 -11.60
CA LEU A 136 -3.86 -11.43 -10.71
C LEU A 136 -5.36 -11.73 -10.81
N SER A 137 -5.86 -11.99 -12.01
CA SER A 137 -7.27 -12.31 -12.19
C SER A 137 -7.68 -13.56 -11.39
N ALA A 138 -6.82 -14.57 -11.32
CA ALA A 138 -7.10 -15.77 -10.56
C ALA A 138 -7.08 -15.50 -9.06
N LEU A 139 -6.16 -14.66 -8.62
CA LEU A 139 -6.10 -14.28 -7.20
C LEU A 139 -7.33 -13.48 -6.79
N LEU A 140 -7.80 -12.60 -7.66
CA LEU A 140 -9.02 -11.84 -7.39
C LEU A 140 -10.23 -12.75 -7.28
N ALA A 141 -10.33 -13.72 -8.20
CA ALA A 141 -11.46 -14.65 -8.19
C ALA A 141 -11.51 -15.47 -6.90
N ALA A 142 -10.37 -15.70 -6.30
CA ALA A 142 -10.30 -16.47 -5.06
C ALA A 142 -10.39 -15.61 -3.80
N CYS A 143 -10.45 -14.30 -3.93
CA CYS A 143 -10.44 -13.40 -2.78
C CYS A 143 -11.73 -12.57 -2.76
N PRO A 144 -12.65 -12.85 -1.87
CA PRO A 144 -13.94 -12.12 -1.85
C PRO A 144 -13.77 -10.63 -1.56
N PHE A 145 -14.63 -9.84 -2.16
CA PHE A 145 -14.67 -8.40 -1.88
C PHE A 145 -15.58 -8.20 -0.68
N THR A 146 -15.06 -8.43 0.51
CA THR A 146 -15.83 -8.31 1.75
C THR A 146 -15.05 -7.48 2.75
N GLY A 147 -15.74 -6.73 3.56
CA GLY A 147 -15.08 -5.87 4.54
C GLY A 147 -14.28 -4.76 3.91
N LEU A 148 -14.60 -4.36 2.69
CA LEU A 148 -13.83 -3.42 1.91
C LEU A 148 -14.76 -2.50 1.14
N GLN A 149 -14.47 -1.22 1.15
CA GLN A 149 -15.26 -0.23 0.42
C GLN A 149 -14.34 0.60 -0.45
N ARG A 150 -14.61 0.63 -1.75
CA ARG A 150 -13.89 1.50 -2.65
C ARG A 150 -14.45 2.91 -2.56
N LEU A 151 -13.62 3.88 -2.28
CA LEU A 151 -14.07 5.25 -2.19
C LEU A 151 -14.13 5.89 -3.57
N THR A 152 -15.08 6.78 -3.77
CA THR A 152 -15.18 7.51 -5.03
C THR A 152 -14.11 8.60 -5.06
N PRO A 153 -13.82 9.17 -6.20
CA PRO A 153 -12.89 10.29 -6.27
C PRO A 153 -13.28 11.45 -5.34
N ASP A 154 -14.56 11.72 -5.19
CA ASP A 154 -15.00 12.78 -4.29
C ASP A 154 -14.66 12.40 -2.86
N ASP A 155 -14.91 11.17 -2.46
CA ASP A 155 -14.58 10.71 -1.11
C ASP A 155 -13.09 10.74 -0.89
N THR A 156 -12.31 10.38 -1.90
CA THR A 156 -10.86 10.34 -1.82
C THR A 156 -10.29 11.75 -1.65
N ASN A 157 -10.84 12.71 -2.36
CA ASN A 157 -10.33 14.06 -2.34
C ASN A 157 -10.92 14.93 -1.24
N ASN A 158 -11.93 14.47 -0.60
CA ASN A 158 -12.58 15.24 0.44
C ASN A 158 -11.65 15.23 1.62
N SER A 159 -11.11 16.35 1.86
CA SER A 159 -10.09 16.34 2.84
C SER A 159 -10.67 16.26 4.12
N LEU A 160 -11.50 15.66 4.35
CA LEU A 160 -11.75 15.46 5.61
C LEU A 160 -11.89 16.48 6.27
N ALA A 161 -12.40 17.17 5.80
CA ALA A 161 -12.64 18.30 6.60
C ALA A 161 -12.77 17.84 7.94
#